data_a7d7cecae9dcfb2dd4edc2a8f914929e
#
_entry.id   a7d7cecae9dcfb2dd4edc2a8f914929e
#
_cell.length_a   1.000
_cell.length_b   1.000
_cell.length_c   1.000
_cell.angle_alpha   90.00
_cell.angle_beta   90.00
_cell.angle_gamma   90.00
#
_symmetry.space_group_name_H-M   'P 1'
#
loop_
_entity.id
_entity.type
_entity.pdbx_description
1 polymer ?
#
loop_
_entity_poly.entity_id
_entity_poly.type
_entity_poly.pdbx_seq_one_letter_code
_entity_poly.pdbx_strand_id
1 'polypeptide(L)'
;PRDGYYIKNFFECQPALNYGYYNPKPNHHWEQGYDAPGPTAVRAELKKIIAYWCDLGADGFRVDMAQSLVKSDNKNRDGVRRLWNEIFEWYNSAYPNNIMLSEWSNPEQSLSAGFNIDLLIHNGIGGKVYRPLVCETTDKMVPTVCYFNREGKGDIRAAMELYGEIYNTYRRIG
;
A
#
# COMPACT_ATOMS: atom_id res chain seq x y z
N PRO A 1 -21.76 -22.60 -12.13
CA PRO A 1 -21.71 -21.41 -11.28
C PRO A 1 -20.63 -21.61 -10.21
N ARG A 2 -19.94 -20.56 -9.87
CA ARG A 2 -18.99 -20.59 -8.76
C ARG A 2 -19.80 -20.41 -7.48
N ASP A 3 -19.84 -21.41 -6.66
CA ASP A 3 -20.69 -21.47 -5.47
C ASP A 3 -20.02 -20.77 -4.27
N GLY A 4 -19.73 -19.47 -4.39
CA GLY A 4 -19.13 -18.75 -3.30
C GLY A 4 -18.87 -17.28 -3.57
N TYR A 5 -18.62 -16.56 -2.50
CA TYR A 5 -18.20 -15.17 -2.51
C TYR A 5 -16.71 -15.07 -2.19
N TYR A 6 -16.06 -14.03 -2.69
CA TYR A 6 -14.66 -13.74 -2.40
C TYR A 6 -14.48 -12.27 -2.00
N ILE A 7 -13.42 -11.99 -1.30
CA ILE A 7 -13.02 -10.62 -0.98
C ILE A 7 -12.50 -9.99 -2.27
N LYS A 8 -13.12 -8.89 -2.69
CA LYS A 8 -12.63 -8.11 -3.82
C LYS A 8 -11.38 -7.33 -3.44
N ASN A 9 -10.39 -7.30 -4.31
CA ASN A 9 -9.26 -6.40 -4.19
C ASN A 9 -9.56 -5.07 -4.91
N PHE A 10 -8.97 -4.77 -6.04
CA PHE A 10 -9.19 -3.53 -6.80
C PHE A 10 -10.33 -3.69 -7.81
N PHE A 11 -10.21 -4.66 -8.73
CA PHE A 11 -11.27 -4.97 -9.69
C PHE A 11 -12.15 -6.12 -9.20
N GLU A 12 -13.37 -6.17 -9.73
CA GLU A 12 -14.35 -7.24 -9.44
C GLU A 12 -13.81 -8.65 -9.76
N CYS A 13 -12.95 -8.76 -10.76
CA CYS A 13 -12.31 -10.01 -11.18
C CYS A 13 -11.07 -10.41 -10.37
N GLN A 14 -10.67 -9.59 -9.39
CA GLN A 14 -9.47 -9.82 -8.59
C GLN A 14 -9.83 -10.29 -7.17
N PRO A 15 -9.88 -11.61 -6.91
CA PRO A 15 -10.05 -12.12 -5.55
C PRO A 15 -8.80 -11.80 -4.71
N ALA A 16 -9.02 -11.24 -3.53
CA ALA A 16 -7.96 -11.02 -2.55
C ALA A 16 -7.78 -12.24 -1.65
N LEU A 17 -6.55 -12.51 -1.24
CA LEU A 17 -6.27 -13.45 -0.16
C LEU A 17 -6.76 -12.86 1.17
N ASN A 18 -7.16 -13.73 2.09
CA ASN A 18 -7.67 -13.31 3.39
C ASN A 18 -6.53 -13.06 4.38
N TYR A 19 -6.05 -11.82 4.46
CA TYR A 19 -5.07 -11.39 5.47
C TYR A 19 -5.71 -11.03 6.82
N GLY A 20 -7.02 -11.16 6.94
CA GLY A 20 -7.80 -10.87 8.13
C GLY A 20 -8.54 -9.54 8.09
N TYR A 21 -9.43 -9.40 9.05
CA TYR A 21 -10.19 -8.19 9.32
C TYR A 21 -9.70 -7.58 10.63
N TYR A 22 -9.46 -6.26 10.66
CA TYR A 22 -9.08 -5.57 11.88
C TYR A 22 -10.26 -5.47 12.86
N ASN A 23 -11.43 -5.12 12.33
CA ASN A 23 -12.69 -5.06 13.07
C ASN A 23 -13.73 -5.98 12.41
N PRO A 24 -13.66 -7.31 12.65
CA PRO A 24 -14.64 -8.24 12.10
C PRO A 24 -16.02 -8.02 12.72
N LYS A 25 -17.06 -8.07 11.89
CA LYS A 25 -18.44 -7.92 12.36
C LYS A 25 -18.94 -9.23 12.98
N PRO A 26 -19.57 -9.20 14.17
CA PRO A 26 -20.01 -10.42 14.85
C PRO A 26 -20.95 -11.32 14.04
N ASN A 27 -21.76 -10.71 13.17
CA ASN A 27 -22.73 -11.44 12.33
C ASN A 27 -22.16 -11.92 11.00
N HIS A 28 -20.88 -11.65 10.72
CA HIS A 28 -20.20 -12.01 9.48
C HIS A 28 -19.16 -13.09 9.74
N HIS A 29 -19.60 -14.36 9.81
CA HIS A 29 -18.71 -15.50 10.09
C HIS A 29 -17.58 -15.70 9.07
N TRP A 30 -17.65 -15.06 7.90
CA TRP A 30 -16.57 -15.02 6.91
C TRP A 30 -15.50 -13.96 7.20
N GLU A 31 -15.80 -12.98 8.05
CA GLU A 31 -14.85 -11.96 8.48
C GLU A 31 -13.95 -12.50 9.59
N GLN A 32 -12.93 -13.26 9.21
CA GLN A 32 -11.96 -13.78 10.16
C GLN A 32 -11.06 -12.66 10.68
N GLY A 33 -10.87 -12.59 12.00
CA GLY A 33 -9.92 -11.66 12.59
C GLY A 33 -8.46 -11.99 12.23
N TYR A 34 -7.57 -11.07 12.48
CA TYR A 34 -6.15 -11.18 12.14
C TYR A 34 -5.50 -12.49 12.63
N ASP A 35 -5.80 -12.91 13.86
CA ASP A 35 -5.20 -14.08 14.52
C ASP A 35 -5.92 -15.40 14.20
N ALA A 36 -6.95 -15.38 13.35
CA ALA A 36 -7.65 -16.60 12.95
C ALA A 36 -6.74 -17.52 12.11
N PRO A 37 -7.00 -18.83 12.12
CA PRO A 37 -6.15 -19.80 11.41
C PRO A 37 -5.94 -19.52 9.92
N GLY A 38 -6.99 -19.07 9.21
CA GLY A 38 -6.92 -18.75 7.79
C GLY A 38 -5.95 -17.60 7.49
N PRO A 39 -6.14 -16.38 8.05
CA PRO A 39 -5.21 -15.27 7.89
C PRO A 39 -3.78 -15.60 8.32
N THR A 40 -3.61 -16.35 9.41
CA THR A 40 -2.28 -16.79 9.85
C THR A 40 -1.60 -17.70 8.82
N ALA A 41 -2.32 -18.65 8.23
CA ALA A 41 -1.79 -19.49 7.18
C ALA A 41 -1.42 -18.69 5.91
N VAL A 42 -2.22 -17.69 5.54
CA VAL A 42 -1.92 -16.81 4.40
C VAL A 42 -0.64 -16.03 4.62
N ARG A 43 -0.41 -15.47 5.82
CA ARG A 43 0.84 -14.77 6.14
C ARG A 43 2.05 -15.71 6.13
N ALA A 44 1.88 -16.93 6.63
CA ALA A 44 2.95 -17.94 6.58
C ALA A 44 3.31 -18.31 5.13
N GLU A 45 2.32 -18.42 4.25
CA GLU A 45 2.57 -18.68 2.83
C GLU A 45 3.20 -17.49 2.12
N LEU A 46 2.82 -16.25 2.45
CA LEU A 46 3.46 -15.06 1.95
C LEU A 46 4.97 -15.03 2.27
N LYS A 47 5.36 -15.39 3.50
CA LYS A 47 6.78 -15.49 3.88
C LYS A 47 7.52 -16.52 3.03
N LYS A 48 6.91 -17.66 2.71
CA LYS A 48 7.53 -18.68 1.83
C LYS A 48 7.69 -18.17 0.40
N ILE A 49 6.69 -17.45 -0.13
CA ILE A 49 6.76 -16.86 -1.48
C ILE A 49 7.89 -15.83 -1.56
N ILE A 50 8.00 -14.97 -0.56
CA ILE A 50 9.08 -13.97 -0.46
C ILE A 50 10.43 -14.68 -0.40
N ALA A 51 10.59 -15.67 0.50
CA ALA A 51 11.83 -16.45 0.64
C ALA A 51 12.24 -17.10 -0.68
N TYR A 52 11.32 -17.75 -1.37
CA TYR A 52 11.57 -18.39 -2.66
C TYR A 52 12.23 -17.45 -3.67
N TRP A 53 11.71 -16.25 -3.81
CA TRP A 53 12.27 -15.28 -4.76
C TRP A 53 13.59 -14.66 -4.28
N CYS A 54 13.73 -14.38 -2.99
CA CYS A 54 14.99 -13.90 -2.42
C CYS A 54 16.11 -14.94 -2.61
N ASP A 55 15.81 -16.21 -2.37
CA ASP A 55 16.78 -17.31 -2.53
C ASP A 55 17.19 -17.52 -4.01
N LEU A 56 16.34 -17.08 -4.95
CA LEU A 56 16.67 -16.99 -6.38
C LEU A 56 17.42 -15.72 -6.78
N GLY A 57 17.70 -14.81 -5.84
CA GLY A 57 18.49 -13.60 -6.06
C GLY A 57 17.69 -12.33 -6.25
N ALA A 58 16.44 -12.28 -5.83
CA ALA A 58 15.70 -11.00 -5.78
C ALA A 58 16.21 -10.12 -4.65
N ASP A 59 16.56 -8.86 -4.96
CA ASP A 59 17.05 -7.87 -4.00
C ASP A 59 15.92 -7.14 -3.25
N GLY A 60 14.67 -7.47 -3.55
CA GLY A 60 13.49 -6.87 -2.89
C GLY A 60 12.23 -6.97 -3.73
N PHE A 61 11.17 -6.29 -3.26
CA PHE A 61 9.85 -6.35 -3.87
C PHE A 61 9.19 -4.97 -3.92
N ARG A 62 8.45 -4.74 -5.00
CA ARG A 62 7.38 -3.75 -5.02
C ARG A 62 6.09 -4.44 -4.57
N VAL A 63 5.45 -3.87 -3.56
CA VAL A 63 4.23 -4.41 -2.98
C VAL A 63 3.02 -3.61 -3.46
N ASP A 64 2.21 -4.26 -4.27
CA ASP A 64 0.98 -3.68 -4.82
C ASP A 64 -0.04 -3.45 -3.72
N MET A 65 -0.68 -2.27 -3.71
CA MET A 65 -1.74 -1.90 -2.77
C MET A 65 -1.44 -2.29 -1.30
N ALA A 66 -0.21 -2.07 -0.85
CA ALA A 66 0.29 -2.50 0.45
C ALA A 66 -0.59 -2.07 1.64
N GLN A 67 -1.30 -0.94 1.50
CA GLN A 67 -2.18 -0.35 2.52
C GLN A 67 -3.54 -1.03 2.65
N SER A 68 -3.90 -1.99 1.80
CA SER A 68 -5.26 -2.50 1.69
C SER A 68 -5.44 -3.98 2.04
N LEU A 69 -4.39 -4.67 2.48
CA LEU A 69 -4.41 -6.12 2.69
C LEU A 69 -5.32 -6.54 3.83
N VAL A 70 -5.23 -5.90 5.00
CA VAL A 70 -6.14 -6.13 6.12
C VAL A 70 -7.42 -5.35 5.89
N LYS A 71 -8.57 -6.02 6.02
CA LYS A 71 -9.89 -5.42 5.75
C LYS A 71 -10.50 -4.80 7.02
N SER A 72 -11.49 -3.91 6.85
CA SER A 72 -12.14 -3.16 7.93
C SER A 72 -11.14 -2.49 8.90
N ASP A 73 -10.02 -2.02 8.35
CA ASP A 73 -8.98 -1.34 9.12
C ASP A 73 -9.37 0.10 9.47
N ASN A 74 -8.75 0.66 10.48
CA ASN A 74 -8.97 2.03 10.89
C ASN A 74 -8.18 3.04 10.01
N LYS A 75 -8.40 4.34 10.25
CA LYS A 75 -7.72 5.41 9.49
C LYS A 75 -6.19 5.40 9.66
N ASN A 76 -5.71 4.94 10.81
CA ASN A 76 -4.28 4.86 11.13
C ASN A 76 -3.62 3.63 10.52
N ARG A 77 -4.39 2.74 9.89
CA ARG A 77 -3.90 1.49 9.29
C ARG A 77 -3.21 0.55 10.29
N ASP A 78 -3.72 0.48 11.53
CA ASP A 78 -3.10 -0.32 12.58
C ASP A 78 -3.07 -1.82 12.26
N GLY A 79 -4.12 -2.35 11.62
CA GLY A 79 -4.16 -3.75 11.17
C GLY A 79 -3.13 -4.06 10.09
N VAL A 80 -3.01 -3.19 9.10
CA VAL A 80 -2.03 -3.33 8.01
C VAL A 80 -0.61 -3.13 8.55
N ARG A 81 -0.39 -2.16 9.45
CA ARG A 81 0.91 -1.96 10.11
C ARG A 81 1.33 -3.19 10.91
N ARG A 82 0.39 -3.79 11.67
CA ARG A 82 0.66 -5.05 12.38
C ARG A 82 1.11 -6.16 11.43
N LEU A 83 0.43 -6.30 10.30
CA LEU A 83 0.80 -7.29 9.27
C LEU A 83 2.23 -7.07 8.77
N TRP A 84 2.54 -5.84 8.35
CA TRP A 84 3.85 -5.56 7.78
C TRP A 84 4.97 -5.63 8.83
N ASN A 85 4.73 -5.19 10.06
CA ASN A 85 5.70 -5.33 11.15
C ASN A 85 6.02 -6.81 11.41
N GLU A 86 5.02 -7.71 11.41
CA GLU A 86 5.25 -9.17 11.53
C GLU A 86 6.09 -9.71 10.34
N ILE A 87 5.81 -9.25 9.13
CA ILE A 87 6.57 -9.67 7.94
C ILE A 87 8.00 -9.12 8.01
N PHE A 88 8.19 -7.85 8.33
CA PHE A 88 9.50 -7.19 8.36
C PHE A 88 10.40 -7.70 9.50
N GLU A 89 9.84 -8.04 10.65
CA GLU A 89 10.61 -8.67 11.73
C GLU A 89 11.32 -9.94 11.23
N TRP A 90 10.61 -10.78 10.50
CA TRP A 90 11.19 -11.95 9.86
C TRP A 90 12.08 -11.58 8.67
N TYR A 91 11.62 -10.71 7.76
CA TYR A 91 12.28 -10.38 6.49
C TYR A 91 13.65 -9.73 6.72
N ASN A 92 13.73 -8.74 7.59
CA ASN A 92 14.98 -8.04 7.89
C ASN A 92 16.00 -8.94 8.59
N SER A 93 15.55 -9.96 9.33
CA SER A 93 16.45 -10.96 9.91
C SER A 93 16.98 -11.95 8.86
N ALA A 94 16.12 -12.40 7.94
CA ALA A 94 16.49 -13.39 6.94
C ALA A 94 17.24 -12.79 5.75
N TYR A 95 16.87 -11.55 5.33
CA TYR A 95 17.38 -10.87 4.13
C TYR A 95 17.76 -9.41 4.44
N PRO A 96 18.78 -9.16 5.27
CA PRO A 96 19.11 -7.84 5.82
C PRO A 96 19.54 -6.79 4.78
N ASN A 97 19.92 -7.22 3.58
CA ASN A 97 20.36 -6.33 2.51
C ASN A 97 19.26 -6.05 1.47
N ASN A 98 18.11 -6.68 1.61
CA ASN A 98 17.01 -6.54 0.67
C ASN A 98 16.09 -5.39 1.09
N ILE A 99 15.36 -4.83 0.13
CA ILE A 99 14.46 -3.70 0.37
C ILE A 99 13.02 -4.04 -0.05
N MET A 100 12.07 -3.34 0.55
CA MET A 100 10.67 -3.36 0.08
C MET A 100 10.17 -1.96 -0.21
N LEU A 101 9.52 -1.83 -1.36
CA LEU A 101 8.90 -0.61 -1.86
C LEU A 101 7.39 -0.78 -1.84
N SER A 102 6.68 0.07 -1.11
CA SER A 102 5.23 0.03 -1.06
C SER A 102 4.58 0.84 -2.17
N GLU A 103 3.45 0.38 -2.64
CA GLU A 103 2.47 1.21 -3.31
C GLU A 103 1.42 1.66 -2.29
N TRP A 104 1.71 2.71 -1.55
CA TRP A 104 0.86 3.22 -0.46
C TRP A 104 0.45 4.67 -0.67
N SER A 105 1.38 5.47 -1.20
CA SER A 105 1.21 6.91 -1.42
C SER A 105 0.89 7.69 -0.13
N ASN A 106 1.42 7.20 0.98
CA ASN A 106 1.43 7.86 2.28
C ASN A 106 2.72 7.47 3.01
N PRO A 107 3.80 8.26 2.84
CA PRO A 107 5.12 7.96 3.38
C PRO A 107 5.15 7.73 4.88
N GLU A 108 4.43 8.55 5.65
CA GLU A 108 4.40 8.44 7.10
C GLU A 108 3.85 7.08 7.56
N GLN A 109 2.73 6.65 6.96
CA GLN A 109 2.15 5.35 7.27
C GLN A 109 3.00 4.19 6.75
N SER A 110 3.53 4.30 5.54
CA SER A 110 4.35 3.27 4.90
C SER A 110 5.63 3.00 5.68
N LEU A 111 6.41 4.05 5.98
CA LEU A 111 7.64 3.93 6.76
C LEU A 111 7.37 3.40 8.18
N SER A 112 6.27 3.87 8.82
CA SER A 112 5.87 3.36 10.14
C SER A 112 5.44 1.89 10.13
N ALA A 113 5.10 1.35 8.96
CA ALA A 113 4.82 -0.06 8.74
C ALA A 113 6.09 -0.90 8.44
N GLY A 114 7.25 -0.25 8.25
CA GLY A 114 8.54 -0.89 8.04
C GLY A 114 9.07 -0.86 6.60
N PHE A 115 8.37 -0.26 5.64
CA PHE A 115 8.85 -0.15 4.27
C PHE A 115 10.05 0.79 4.15
N ASN A 116 10.95 0.48 3.24
CA ASN A 116 12.13 1.29 2.96
C ASN A 116 11.80 2.49 2.05
N ILE A 117 10.86 2.30 1.13
CA ILE A 117 10.48 3.27 0.10
C ILE A 117 8.96 3.23 -0.08
N ASP A 118 8.35 4.39 -0.35
CA ASP A 118 6.94 4.49 -0.76
C ASP A 118 6.81 5.13 -2.14
N LEU A 119 5.99 4.54 -2.99
CA LEU A 119 5.63 5.12 -4.29
C LEU A 119 4.60 6.23 -4.10
N LEU A 120 4.96 7.45 -4.47
CA LEU A 120 4.02 8.55 -4.58
C LEU A 120 3.30 8.49 -5.93
N ILE A 121 2.17 7.81 -5.94
CA ILE A 121 1.33 7.65 -7.12
C ILE A 121 0.12 8.59 -7.09
N HIS A 122 -0.79 8.43 -8.04
CA HIS A 122 -1.98 9.27 -8.19
C HIS A 122 -3.02 9.16 -7.05
N ASN A 123 -2.81 8.29 -6.07
CA ASN A 123 -3.66 8.12 -4.88
C ASN A 123 -3.05 8.78 -3.63
N GLY A 124 -3.86 8.94 -2.60
CA GLY A 124 -3.40 9.41 -1.29
C GLY A 124 -2.72 10.78 -1.33
N ILE A 125 -1.67 10.94 -0.56
CA ILE A 125 -0.86 12.17 -0.51
C ILE A 125 -0.16 12.39 -1.85
N GLY A 126 0.36 11.33 -2.47
CA GLY A 126 1.00 11.41 -3.78
C GLY A 126 0.07 11.94 -4.87
N GLY A 127 -1.22 11.63 -4.81
CA GLY A 127 -2.21 12.14 -5.76
C GLY A 127 -2.31 13.66 -5.77
N LYS A 128 -2.10 14.32 -4.64
CA LYS A 128 -2.10 15.79 -4.56
C LYS A 128 -0.93 16.41 -5.32
N VAL A 129 0.22 15.72 -5.38
CA VAL A 129 1.39 16.15 -6.15
C VAL A 129 1.25 15.78 -7.62
N TYR A 130 0.89 14.53 -7.88
CA TYR A 130 1.00 13.93 -9.21
C TYR A 130 -0.13 14.35 -10.15
N ARG A 131 -1.37 14.39 -9.66
CA ARG A 131 -2.54 14.72 -10.49
C ARG A 131 -2.49 16.11 -11.13
N PRO A 132 -2.09 17.18 -10.44
CA PRO A 132 -1.91 18.47 -11.07
C PRO A 132 -0.86 18.47 -12.19
N LEU A 133 0.12 17.56 -12.14
CA LEU A 133 1.13 17.45 -13.19
C LEU A 133 0.60 16.74 -14.45
N VAL A 134 -0.30 15.77 -14.30
CA VAL A 134 -0.75 14.87 -15.38
C VAL A 134 -2.21 15.08 -15.81
N CYS A 135 -2.82 16.18 -15.45
CA CYS A 135 -4.21 16.53 -15.83
C CYS A 135 -5.27 15.55 -15.31
N GLU A 136 -5.03 14.90 -14.19
CA GLU A 136 -5.97 13.95 -13.59
C GLU A 136 -6.73 14.57 -12.42
N THR A 137 -8.05 14.40 -12.36
CA THR A 137 -8.87 14.79 -11.20
C THR A 137 -9.13 13.65 -10.26
N THR A 138 -9.47 13.97 -9.01
CA THR A 138 -9.70 12.97 -7.94
C THR A 138 -10.93 12.10 -8.15
N ASP A 139 -11.97 12.61 -8.84
CA ASP A 139 -13.29 11.98 -8.78
C ASP A 139 -13.93 11.62 -10.11
N LYS A 140 -13.45 12.08 -11.24
CA LYS A 140 -14.15 11.89 -12.52
C LYS A 140 -13.22 11.99 -13.71
N MET A 141 -12.14 11.42 -13.86
CA MET A 141 -11.31 11.44 -15.10
C MET A 141 -11.58 12.64 -16.06
N VAL A 142 -11.92 13.81 -15.49
CA VAL A 142 -12.17 15.02 -16.24
C VAL A 142 -10.85 15.74 -16.37
N PRO A 143 -10.38 15.99 -17.59
CA PRO A 143 -9.15 16.72 -17.81
C PRO A 143 -9.19 18.07 -17.10
N THR A 144 -8.23 18.34 -16.26
CA THR A 144 -8.02 19.66 -15.66
C THR A 144 -6.80 20.30 -16.26
N VAL A 145 -6.72 21.63 -16.11
CA VAL A 145 -5.50 22.36 -16.46
C VAL A 145 -4.35 21.83 -15.61
N CYS A 146 -3.30 21.38 -16.25
CA CYS A 146 -2.14 20.81 -15.58
C CYS A 146 -0.83 21.37 -16.16
N TYR A 147 0.27 21.02 -15.51
CA TYR A 147 1.60 21.46 -15.91
C TYR A 147 1.92 21.17 -17.40
N PHE A 148 1.53 20.01 -17.90
CA PHE A 148 1.87 19.56 -19.25
C PHE A 148 0.90 20.03 -20.34
N ASN A 149 -0.18 20.74 -19.98
CA ASN A 149 -1.09 21.24 -20.98
C ASN A 149 -0.82 22.75 -21.27
N ARG A 150 -1.30 23.23 -22.43
CA ARG A 150 -1.02 24.62 -22.84
C ARG A 150 -1.57 25.66 -21.88
N GLU A 151 -2.72 25.41 -21.28
CA GLU A 151 -3.38 26.28 -20.32
C GLU A 151 -2.65 26.32 -18.97
N GLY A 152 -1.93 25.28 -18.63
CA GLY A 152 -1.15 25.16 -17.39
C GLY A 152 0.06 26.07 -17.30
N LYS A 153 0.54 26.56 -18.44
CA LYS A 153 1.68 27.51 -18.55
C LYS A 153 2.94 27.08 -17.80
N GLY A 154 3.08 25.80 -17.50
CA GLY A 154 4.23 25.27 -16.77
C GLY A 154 4.26 25.64 -15.28
N ASP A 155 3.14 26.02 -14.67
CA ASP A 155 3.11 26.38 -13.24
C ASP A 155 3.17 25.13 -12.33
N ILE A 156 4.35 24.84 -11.83
CA ILE A 156 4.68 23.69 -10.98
C ILE A 156 4.73 24.06 -9.48
N ARG A 157 4.49 25.30 -9.08
CA ARG A 157 4.69 25.76 -7.70
C ARG A 157 4.00 24.92 -6.66
N ALA A 158 2.69 24.67 -6.79
CA ALA A 158 1.93 23.88 -5.83
C ALA A 158 2.44 22.42 -5.70
N ALA A 159 2.91 21.84 -6.80
CA ALA A 159 3.51 20.51 -6.77
C ALA A 159 4.85 20.51 -6.05
N MET A 160 5.68 21.52 -6.25
CA MET A 160 7.00 21.63 -5.58
C MET A 160 6.87 21.93 -4.09
N GLU A 161 5.91 22.78 -3.70
CA GLU A 161 5.62 23.03 -2.28
C GLU A 161 5.23 21.76 -1.56
N LEU A 162 4.28 21.00 -2.11
CA LEU A 162 3.82 19.74 -1.52
C LEU A 162 4.91 18.66 -1.54
N TYR A 163 5.73 18.61 -2.60
CA TYR A 163 6.90 17.72 -2.64
C TYR A 163 7.90 18.06 -1.53
N GLY A 164 8.14 19.35 -1.29
CA GLY A 164 8.98 19.82 -0.20
C GLY A 164 8.48 19.42 1.19
N GLU A 165 7.16 19.50 1.42
CA GLU A 165 6.53 19.03 2.66
C GLU A 165 6.73 17.52 2.87
N ILE A 166 6.53 16.72 1.83
CA ILE A 166 6.72 15.27 1.86
C ILE A 166 8.19 14.94 2.11
N TYR A 167 9.12 15.58 1.41
CA TYR A 167 10.56 15.41 1.60
C TYR A 167 10.98 15.72 3.04
N ASN A 168 10.48 16.80 3.63
CA ASN A 168 10.76 17.15 5.02
C ASN A 168 10.19 16.14 6.01
N THR A 169 9.06 15.49 5.69
CA THR A 169 8.50 14.40 6.49
C THR A 169 9.42 13.18 6.46
N TYR A 170 9.89 12.78 5.29
CA TYR A 170 10.85 11.67 5.16
C TYR A 170 12.13 11.90 5.95
N ARG A 171 12.70 13.10 5.89
CA ARG A 171 13.93 13.44 6.66
C ARG A 171 13.75 13.37 8.18
N ARG A 172 12.54 13.44 8.69
CA ARG A 172 12.26 13.34 10.13
C ARG A 172 12.08 11.90 10.60
N ILE A 173 11.71 11.01 9.70
CA ILE A 173 11.38 9.61 10.02
C ILE A 173 12.61 8.71 9.77
N GLY A 174 13.45 9.03 8.84
CA GLY A 174 14.62 8.26 8.44
C GLY A 174 15.91 8.98 8.53
#